data_8084ff6fa5b208cff15d57a16bfe7c82
#
_entry.id   8084ff6fa5b208cff15d57a16bfe7c82
#
_cell.length_a   1.000
_cell.length_b   1.000
_cell.length_c   1.000
_cell.angle_alpha   90.00
_cell.angle_beta   90.00
_cell.angle_gamma   90.00
#
_symmetry.space_group_name_H-M   'P 1'
#
loop_
_entity.id
_entity.type
_entity.pdbx_description
1 polymer ?
#
loop_
_entity_poly.entity_id
_entity_poly.type
_entity_poly.pdbx_seq_one_letter_code
_entity_poly.pdbx_strand_id
1 'polypeptide(L)'
;MITKLRLASANLQYGRANDTATLVEVASGQPYSPQVAHQLYSQVAQQLRELNADVVLLQEVDLHQNRSGRVNLAGLLAEQAGYPHWRFAATYAGGVDRLRHRPRRSQVRTFGDDPLRVLEPLAPLRGFGNAILSRLPVQTWRVERLGRGVPTIVRREGGKLPYALFTASTRLMLAATLGDGVGQVPLNVASVHLATHPTTARRQLAHAWWKLAGLPGAHILGGDMNMDDVALARIGVGRQLGQGVTFPSAAPSRRIDHFLTDALPSLDAVGQPASAVQGQPVAVAPGASGQAALAQGVSAAPSQGTPAVVAPGASGQAASVQGTPASGAPAGGPSAQVVDSGTFKLAISDHLVTWVDLEF
;
A
#
# COMPACT_ATOMS: atom_id res chain seq x y z
N MET A 1 -17.84 -1.92 -20.15
CA MET A 1 -16.62 -1.11 -20.49
C MET A 1 -16.45 -0.05 -19.44
N ILE A 2 -15.26 0.08 -18.87
CA ILE A 2 -14.94 1.06 -17.84
C ILE A 2 -14.58 2.37 -18.55
N THR A 3 -15.33 3.43 -18.28
CA THR A 3 -15.05 4.79 -18.76
C THR A 3 -14.59 5.71 -17.64
N LYS A 4 -14.98 5.37 -16.40
CA LYS A 4 -14.57 6.06 -15.17
C LYS A 4 -14.21 5.04 -14.12
N LEU A 5 -13.21 5.35 -13.30
CA LEU A 5 -12.75 4.48 -12.20
C LEU A 5 -12.27 5.33 -11.04
N ARG A 6 -12.87 5.15 -9.87
CA ARG A 6 -12.27 5.59 -8.61
C ARG A 6 -11.46 4.46 -7.99
N LEU A 7 -10.16 4.65 -7.92
CA LEU A 7 -9.23 3.70 -7.32
C LEU A 7 -8.66 4.26 -6.01
N ALA A 8 -8.66 3.46 -4.95
CA ALA A 8 -8.08 3.83 -3.66
C ALA A 8 -6.99 2.86 -3.23
N SER A 9 -6.05 3.35 -2.42
CA SER A 9 -5.03 2.53 -1.75
C SER A 9 -4.91 2.91 -0.28
N ALA A 10 -4.84 1.90 0.59
CA ALA A 10 -4.75 2.06 2.03
C ALA A 10 -3.82 1.01 2.66
N ASN A 11 -2.72 1.44 3.27
CA ASN A 11 -2.01 0.62 4.24
C ASN A 11 -2.82 0.65 5.55
N LEU A 12 -3.27 -0.51 6.04
CA LEU A 12 -4.19 -0.59 7.20
C LEU A 12 -3.46 -0.70 8.55
N GLN A 13 -2.14 -0.78 8.55
CA GLN A 13 -1.35 -1.02 9.77
C GLN A 13 -1.97 -2.14 10.64
N TYR A 14 -2.30 -3.27 10.00
CA TYR A 14 -2.98 -4.44 10.63
C TYR A 14 -4.27 -4.12 11.39
N GLY A 15 -4.93 -3.02 11.10
CA GLY A 15 -6.15 -2.58 11.76
C GLY A 15 -5.93 -1.85 13.08
N ARG A 16 -4.75 -1.28 13.32
CA ARG A 16 -4.45 -0.51 14.54
C ARG A 16 -5.24 0.80 14.55
N ALA A 17 -6.02 1.00 15.62
CA ALA A 17 -6.74 2.25 15.86
C ALA A 17 -5.80 3.44 15.96
N ASN A 18 -6.22 4.58 15.47
CA ASN A 18 -5.54 5.86 15.58
C ASN A 18 -6.38 6.87 16.40
N ASP A 19 -5.96 8.11 16.43
CA ASP A 19 -6.59 9.22 17.17
C ASP A 19 -7.98 9.60 16.67
N THR A 20 -8.40 9.13 15.49
CA THR A 20 -9.76 9.38 14.95
C THR A 20 -10.73 8.22 15.21
N ALA A 21 -10.28 7.14 15.87
CA ALA A 21 -11.15 6.08 16.29
C ALA A 21 -12.08 6.60 17.41
N THR A 22 -13.39 6.38 17.25
CA THR A 22 -14.39 6.81 18.24
C THR A 22 -14.44 5.92 19.48
N LEU A 23 -13.71 4.81 19.46
CA LEU A 23 -13.60 3.85 20.56
C LEU A 23 -12.49 4.28 21.53
N VAL A 24 -12.88 4.80 22.67
CA VAL A 24 -12.00 5.44 23.66
C VAL A 24 -11.08 4.45 24.41
N GLU A 25 -11.33 3.14 24.38
CA GLU A 25 -10.66 2.16 25.24
C GLU A 25 -9.72 1.18 24.53
N VAL A 26 -9.20 1.52 23.37
CA VAL A 26 -8.17 0.68 22.76
C VAL A 26 -6.81 1.02 23.37
N ALA A 27 -6.48 0.41 24.50
CA ALA A 27 -5.15 0.53 25.09
C ALA A 27 -4.09 0.15 24.05
N SER A 28 -3.19 1.09 23.77
CA SER A 28 -2.14 0.90 22.76
C SER A 28 -1.32 -0.36 23.06
N GLY A 29 -1.28 -1.28 22.08
CA GLY A 29 -0.47 -2.49 22.16
C GLY A 29 -1.16 -3.74 22.71
N GLN A 30 -2.40 -3.66 23.20
CA GLN A 30 -3.17 -4.84 23.60
C GLN A 30 -3.96 -5.43 22.41
N PRO A 31 -4.14 -6.76 22.36
CA PRO A 31 -5.03 -7.38 21.38
C PRO A 31 -6.47 -6.91 21.56
N TYR A 32 -7.17 -6.63 20.46
CA TYR A 32 -8.57 -6.29 20.51
C TYR A 32 -9.44 -7.49 20.91
N SER A 33 -10.49 -7.26 21.67
CA SER A 33 -11.58 -8.24 21.74
C SER A 33 -12.28 -8.31 20.38
N PRO A 34 -12.93 -9.43 20.03
CA PRO A 34 -13.70 -9.52 18.79
C PRO A 34 -14.75 -8.43 18.63
N GLN A 35 -15.38 -8.01 19.72
CA GLN A 35 -16.39 -6.96 19.73
C GLN A 35 -15.79 -5.59 19.39
N VAL A 36 -14.70 -5.21 20.05
CA VAL A 36 -13.98 -3.95 19.78
C VAL A 36 -13.47 -3.92 18.34
N ALA A 37 -12.89 -5.04 17.88
CA ALA A 37 -12.43 -5.15 16.50
C ALA A 37 -13.58 -4.97 15.50
N HIS A 38 -14.72 -5.60 15.75
CA HIS A 38 -15.89 -5.48 14.88
C HIS A 38 -16.41 -4.04 14.80
N GLN A 39 -16.55 -3.36 15.93
CA GLN A 39 -17.00 -1.95 15.97
C GLN A 39 -16.03 -1.02 15.24
N LEU A 40 -14.72 -1.14 15.52
CA LEU A 40 -13.68 -0.33 14.88
C LEU A 40 -13.68 -0.53 13.36
N TYR A 41 -13.73 -1.79 12.91
CA TYR A 41 -13.69 -2.08 11.47
C TYR A 41 -15.00 -1.79 10.77
N SER A 42 -16.13 -1.76 11.48
CA SER A 42 -17.40 -1.23 10.95
C SER A 42 -17.31 0.27 10.66
N GLN A 43 -16.65 1.03 11.52
CA GLN A 43 -16.35 2.45 11.26
C GLN A 43 -15.48 2.63 10.02
N VAL A 44 -14.43 1.81 9.87
CA VAL A 44 -13.57 1.81 8.67
C VAL A 44 -14.36 1.45 7.41
N ALA A 45 -15.20 0.42 7.49
CA ALA A 45 -16.04 0.01 6.38
C ALA A 45 -17.03 1.11 5.95
N GLN A 46 -17.59 1.86 6.90
CA GLN A 46 -18.41 3.03 6.61
C GLN A 46 -17.60 4.10 5.87
N GLN A 47 -16.39 4.42 6.34
CA GLN A 47 -15.51 5.39 5.69
C GLN A 47 -15.13 4.97 4.25
N LEU A 48 -14.87 3.67 4.01
CA LEU A 48 -14.63 3.13 2.66
C LEU A 48 -15.89 3.20 1.78
N ARG A 49 -17.08 3.02 2.37
CA ARG A 49 -18.36 3.19 1.65
C ARG A 49 -18.57 4.63 1.23
N GLU A 50 -18.29 5.59 2.11
CA GLU A 50 -18.38 7.03 1.85
C GLU A 50 -17.38 7.48 0.78
N LEU A 51 -16.16 6.92 0.78
CA LEU A 51 -15.18 7.15 -0.29
C LEU A 51 -15.70 6.72 -1.66
N ASN A 52 -16.56 5.71 -1.68
CA ASN A 52 -17.22 5.21 -2.87
C ASN A 52 -16.26 4.79 -4.01
N ALA A 53 -15.10 4.21 -3.65
CA ALA A 53 -14.16 3.70 -4.63
C ALA A 53 -14.69 2.43 -5.33
N ASP A 54 -14.42 2.27 -6.63
CA ASP A 54 -14.73 1.06 -7.38
C ASP A 54 -13.81 -0.09 -7.00
N VAL A 55 -12.54 0.22 -6.75
CA VAL A 55 -11.52 -0.74 -6.33
C VAL A 55 -10.69 -0.15 -5.20
N VAL A 56 -10.42 -0.95 -4.16
CA VAL A 56 -9.56 -0.58 -3.02
C VAL A 56 -8.40 -1.56 -2.91
N LEU A 57 -7.18 -1.04 -2.94
CA LEU A 57 -5.93 -1.78 -2.77
C LEU A 57 -5.49 -1.67 -1.31
N LEU A 58 -5.47 -2.78 -0.58
CA LEU A 58 -5.17 -2.81 0.84
C LEU A 58 -3.81 -3.45 1.10
N GLN A 59 -3.05 -2.86 2.01
CA GLN A 59 -1.79 -3.39 2.51
C GLN A 59 -1.86 -3.58 4.03
N GLU A 60 -0.94 -4.37 4.56
CA GLU A 60 -0.88 -4.72 5.99
C GLU A 60 -2.18 -5.29 6.56
N VAL A 61 -2.82 -6.15 5.80
CA VAL A 61 -4.09 -6.78 6.17
C VAL A 61 -3.85 -8.01 7.04
N ASP A 62 -4.46 -8.05 8.21
CA ASP A 62 -4.47 -9.24 9.08
C ASP A 62 -5.61 -10.20 8.71
N LEU A 63 -5.29 -11.49 8.74
CA LEU A 63 -6.26 -12.58 8.69
C LEU A 63 -6.19 -13.35 10.00
N HIS A 64 -7.25 -13.28 10.80
CA HIS A 64 -7.43 -13.98 12.08
C HIS A 64 -6.27 -13.83 13.09
N GLN A 65 -5.55 -12.70 13.08
CA GLN A 65 -4.49 -12.43 14.05
C GLN A 65 -5.06 -12.03 15.42
N ASN A 66 -4.37 -12.39 16.48
CA ASN A 66 -4.79 -12.04 17.84
C ASN A 66 -4.86 -10.52 18.04
N ARG A 67 -3.85 -9.80 17.55
CA ARG A 67 -3.73 -8.34 17.73
C ARG A 67 -4.89 -7.56 17.12
N SER A 68 -5.53 -8.10 16.06
CA SER A 68 -6.65 -7.49 15.33
C SER A 68 -8.00 -8.15 15.61
N GLY A 69 -8.17 -8.79 16.79
CA GLY A 69 -9.44 -9.35 17.26
C GLY A 69 -9.84 -10.66 16.58
N ARG A 70 -8.92 -11.35 15.92
CA ARG A 70 -9.12 -12.65 15.24
C ARG A 70 -10.14 -12.61 14.11
N VAL A 71 -10.40 -11.46 13.53
CA VAL A 71 -11.31 -11.31 12.40
C VAL A 71 -10.60 -11.51 11.06
N ASN A 72 -11.35 -11.85 10.03
CA ASN A 72 -10.94 -11.73 8.64
C ASN A 72 -11.16 -10.28 8.21
N LEU A 73 -10.13 -9.44 8.34
CA LEU A 73 -10.26 -8.00 8.13
C LEU A 73 -10.70 -7.66 6.70
N ALA A 74 -10.11 -8.31 5.68
CA ALA A 74 -10.50 -8.05 4.28
C ALA A 74 -11.95 -8.43 4.00
N GLY A 75 -12.39 -9.61 4.46
CA GLY A 75 -13.77 -10.07 4.26
C GLY A 75 -14.79 -9.19 4.98
N LEU A 76 -14.50 -8.79 6.21
CA LEU A 76 -15.38 -7.90 6.99
C LEU A 76 -15.53 -6.53 6.30
N LEU A 77 -14.40 -5.94 5.84
CA LEU A 77 -14.45 -4.66 5.12
C LEU A 77 -15.19 -4.81 3.78
N ALA A 78 -14.99 -5.91 3.04
CA ALA A 78 -15.66 -6.16 1.79
C ALA A 78 -17.18 -6.27 1.98
N GLU A 79 -17.62 -7.08 2.93
CA GLU A 79 -19.03 -7.28 3.24
C GLU A 79 -19.70 -5.98 3.67
N GLN A 80 -19.14 -5.30 4.67
CA GLN A 80 -19.77 -4.11 5.23
C GLN A 80 -19.67 -2.87 4.35
N ALA A 81 -18.64 -2.74 3.51
CA ALA A 81 -18.50 -1.62 2.58
C ALA A 81 -19.14 -1.88 1.20
N GLY A 82 -19.70 -3.08 0.96
CA GLY A 82 -20.42 -3.41 -0.25
C GLY A 82 -19.53 -3.72 -1.45
N TYR A 83 -18.44 -4.47 -1.22
CA TYR A 83 -17.56 -4.98 -2.28
C TYR A 83 -17.82 -6.47 -2.52
N PRO A 84 -18.55 -6.85 -3.60
CA PRO A 84 -18.90 -8.24 -3.87
C PRO A 84 -17.69 -9.10 -4.24
N HIS A 85 -16.64 -8.50 -4.79
CA HIS A 85 -15.44 -9.20 -5.20
C HIS A 85 -14.26 -8.79 -4.33
N TRP A 86 -13.58 -9.75 -3.73
CA TRP A 86 -12.42 -9.47 -2.93
C TRP A 86 -11.44 -10.64 -2.88
N ARG A 87 -10.16 -10.33 -2.63
CA ARG A 87 -9.12 -11.32 -2.45
C ARG A 87 -8.09 -10.85 -1.45
N PHE A 88 -7.71 -11.73 -0.53
CA PHE A 88 -6.57 -11.56 0.35
C PHE A 88 -5.44 -12.49 -0.10
N ALA A 89 -4.19 -12.01 -0.08
CA ALA A 89 -2.99 -12.78 -0.38
C ALA A 89 -1.97 -12.68 0.76
N ALA A 90 -1.61 -13.81 1.35
CA ALA A 90 -0.70 -13.86 2.47
C ALA A 90 0.78 -13.73 2.07
N THR A 91 1.48 -12.75 2.64
CA THR A 91 2.95 -12.68 2.62
C THR A 91 3.56 -13.73 3.53
N TYR A 92 2.96 -13.94 4.68
CA TYR A 92 3.27 -15.08 5.55
C TYR A 92 2.01 -15.64 6.20
N ALA A 93 2.08 -16.91 6.60
CA ALA A 93 1.06 -17.62 7.37
C ALA A 93 1.53 -17.82 8.82
N GLY A 94 0.57 -18.10 9.70
CA GLY A 94 0.80 -18.25 11.13
C GLY A 94 0.55 -16.97 11.92
N GLY A 95 0.67 -17.06 13.24
CA GLY A 95 0.51 -15.92 14.15
C GLY A 95 1.70 -14.98 14.07
N VAL A 96 1.47 -13.67 14.14
CA VAL A 96 2.55 -12.67 14.18
C VAL A 96 3.34 -12.71 15.49
N ASP A 97 2.72 -13.25 16.53
CA ASP A 97 3.26 -13.49 17.88
C ASP A 97 4.06 -14.79 18.02
N ARG A 98 4.08 -15.62 16.96
CA ARG A 98 4.68 -16.94 16.91
C ARG A 98 5.60 -17.11 15.71
N LEU A 99 5.96 -18.36 15.40
CA LEU A 99 6.78 -18.68 14.23
C LEU A 99 6.02 -18.39 12.93
N ARG A 100 6.47 -17.36 12.22
CA ARG A 100 5.98 -17.00 10.89
C ARG A 100 6.59 -17.95 9.87
N HIS A 101 5.77 -18.48 8.99
CA HIS A 101 6.25 -19.34 7.91
C HIS A 101 5.72 -18.90 6.54
N ARG A 102 6.42 -19.31 5.50
CA ARG A 102 5.98 -19.07 4.12
C ARG A 102 4.70 -19.87 3.86
N PRO A 103 3.62 -19.27 3.34
CA PRO A 103 2.41 -20.00 2.98
C PRO A 103 2.73 -21.12 1.97
N ARG A 104 2.33 -22.35 2.25
CA ARG A 104 2.41 -23.47 1.33
C ARG A 104 1.26 -23.40 0.31
N ARG A 105 1.31 -24.19 -0.77
CA ARG A 105 0.24 -24.21 -1.78
C ARG A 105 -1.13 -24.63 -1.20
N SER A 106 -1.14 -25.54 -0.24
CA SER A 106 -2.33 -26.00 0.48
C SER A 106 -2.79 -25.09 1.62
N GLN A 107 -1.94 -24.13 2.03
CA GLN A 107 -2.25 -23.13 3.04
C GLN A 107 -2.54 -21.82 2.33
N VAL A 108 -3.34 -20.96 2.92
CA VAL A 108 -3.85 -19.69 2.39
C VAL A 108 -2.83 -18.91 1.57
N ARG A 109 -2.68 -19.23 0.29
CA ARG A 109 -2.02 -18.32 -0.67
C ARG A 109 -2.94 -17.16 -0.98
N THR A 110 -4.23 -17.47 -1.18
CA THR A 110 -5.29 -16.49 -1.38
C THR A 110 -6.55 -16.95 -0.69
N PHE A 111 -7.32 -16.00 -0.20
CA PHE A 111 -8.61 -16.18 0.43
C PHE A 111 -9.55 -15.08 -0.09
N GLY A 112 -10.79 -15.39 -0.42
CA GLY A 112 -11.67 -14.43 -1.04
C GLY A 112 -13.12 -14.86 -1.12
N ASP A 113 -13.83 -14.29 -2.05
CA ASP A 113 -15.23 -14.47 -2.38
C ASP A 113 -15.57 -15.78 -3.13
N ASP A 114 -14.64 -16.74 -3.23
CA ASP A 114 -14.86 -18.00 -3.95
C ASP A 114 -15.99 -18.81 -3.32
N PRO A 115 -17.04 -19.19 -4.07
CA PRO A 115 -18.17 -19.96 -3.56
C PRO A 115 -17.80 -21.41 -3.18
N LEU A 116 -16.65 -21.90 -3.63
CA LEU A 116 -16.21 -23.30 -3.41
C LEU A 116 -15.45 -23.53 -2.11
N ARG A 117 -15.31 -22.51 -1.26
CA ARG A 117 -14.67 -22.67 0.06
C ARG A 117 -15.62 -23.15 1.15
N VAL A 118 -16.25 -24.27 0.94
CA VAL A 118 -17.14 -24.93 1.92
C VAL A 118 -16.37 -25.58 3.07
N LEU A 119 -15.06 -25.70 2.99
CA LEU A 119 -14.21 -26.33 4.01
C LEU A 119 -13.24 -25.28 4.60
N GLU A 120 -13.72 -24.43 5.48
CA GLU A 120 -12.81 -23.78 6.43
C GLU A 120 -12.16 -24.88 7.29
N PRO A 121 -10.82 -24.91 7.39
CA PRO A 121 -10.17 -25.85 8.29
C PRO A 121 -10.67 -25.59 9.72
N LEU A 122 -10.77 -26.65 10.54
CA LEU A 122 -11.23 -26.64 11.93
C LEU A 122 -10.52 -25.58 12.82
N ALA A 123 -9.35 -25.09 12.39
CA ALA A 123 -8.66 -23.94 12.98
C ALA A 123 -8.56 -22.81 11.95
N PRO A 124 -8.96 -21.57 12.30
CA PRO A 124 -8.87 -20.44 11.40
C PRO A 124 -7.42 -20.22 10.96
N LEU A 125 -7.20 -20.17 9.66
CA LEU A 125 -5.88 -19.88 9.09
C LEU A 125 -5.50 -18.45 9.44
N ARG A 126 -4.31 -18.26 10.03
CA ARG A 126 -3.77 -16.93 10.33
C ARG A 126 -2.82 -16.49 9.25
N GLY A 127 -2.90 -15.23 8.88
CA GLY A 127 -2.03 -14.64 7.87
C GLY A 127 -1.89 -13.13 8.01
N PHE A 128 -0.96 -12.59 7.22
CA PHE A 128 -0.76 -11.17 7.05
C PHE A 128 -0.33 -10.91 5.61
N GLY A 129 -0.89 -9.91 4.96
CA GLY A 129 -0.62 -9.68 3.55
C GLY A 129 -1.31 -8.47 2.97
N ASN A 130 -1.62 -8.57 1.66
CA ASN A 130 -2.35 -7.56 0.92
C ASN A 130 -3.75 -8.07 0.57
N ALA A 131 -4.68 -7.15 0.31
CA ALA A 131 -5.98 -7.48 -0.24
C ALA A 131 -6.38 -6.49 -1.34
N ILE A 132 -7.34 -6.90 -2.16
CA ILE A 132 -8.05 -6.04 -3.11
C ILE A 132 -9.53 -6.26 -2.88
N LEU A 133 -10.28 -5.16 -2.79
CA LEU A 133 -11.74 -5.14 -2.77
C LEU A 133 -12.20 -4.51 -4.09
N SER A 134 -13.23 -5.04 -4.74
CA SER A 134 -13.73 -4.54 -6.01
C SER A 134 -15.26 -4.60 -6.08
N ARG A 135 -15.87 -3.52 -6.54
CA ARG A 135 -17.29 -3.51 -6.97
C ARG A 135 -17.44 -4.03 -8.37
N LEU A 136 -16.36 -3.94 -9.16
CA LEU A 136 -16.34 -4.41 -10.54
C LEU A 136 -16.03 -5.93 -10.55
N PRO A 137 -16.63 -6.68 -11.48
CA PRO A 137 -16.33 -8.10 -11.64
C PRO A 137 -14.85 -8.36 -11.88
N VAL A 138 -14.31 -9.41 -11.27
CA VAL A 138 -12.92 -9.82 -11.44
C VAL A 138 -12.85 -11.15 -12.19
N GLN A 139 -12.18 -11.16 -13.34
CA GLN A 139 -11.98 -12.37 -14.16
C GLN A 139 -10.91 -13.28 -13.59
N THR A 140 -9.76 -12.69 -13.19
CA THR A 140 -8.64 -13.49 -12.68
C THR A 140 -7.92 -12.77 -11.53
N TRP A 141 -7.44 -13.59 -10.60
CA TRP A 141 -6.57 -13.18 -9.51
C TRP A 141 -5.17 -13.76 -9.70
N ARG A 142 -4.14 -12.95 -9.50
CA ARG A 142 -2.74 -13.37 -9.59
C ARG A 142 -1.97 -12.95 -8.37
N VAL A 143 -1.06 -13.81 -7.90
CA VAL A 143 -0.15 -13.51 -6.81
C VAL A 143 1.28 -13.72 -7.30
N GLU A 144 2.07 -12.66 -7.25
CA GLU A 144 3.49 -12.70 -7.57
C GLU A 144 4.33 -12.43 -6.34
N ARG A 145 5.36 -13.24 -6.11
CA ARG A 145 6.26 -13.08 -4.96
C ARG A 145 7.44 -12.20 -5.34
N LEU A 146 7.59 -11.09 -4.64
CA LEU A 146 8.64 -10.09 -4.90
C LEU A 146 9.95 -10.37 -4.14
N GLY A 147 10.00 -11.49 -3.41
CA GLY A 147 11.17 -11.88 -2.63
C GLY A 147 11.25 -11.21 -1.25
N ARG A 148 12.34 -11.49 -0.55
CA ARG A 148 12.63 -10.93 0.78
C ARG A 148 13.55 -9.72 0.66
N GLY A 149 13.44 -8.82 1.63
CA GLY A 149 14.46 -7.80 1.88
C GLY A 149 15.75 -8.42 2.44
N VAL A 150 16.81 -7.64 2.46
CA VAL A 150 18.08 -8.01 3.08
C VAL A 150 17.85 -8.12 4.60
N PRO A 151 18.32 -9.18 5.27
CA PRO A 151 18.31 -9.23 6.73
C PRO A 151 19.09 -8.04 7.28
N THR A 152 18.53 -7.36 8.28
CA THR A 152 19.14 -6.18 8.89
C THR A 152 19.32 -6.42 10.39
N ILE A 153 20.46 -6.01 10.93
CA ILE A 153 20.68 -6.00 12.37
C ILE A 153 20.08 -4.71 12.93
N VAL A 154 19.11 -4.84 13.81
CA VAL A 154 18.47 -3.70 14.49
C VAL A 154 18.83 -3.68 15.96
N ARG A 155 19.08 -2.48 16.50
CA ARG A 155 19.27 -2.30 17.95
C ARG A 155 17.91 -2.47 18.63
N ARG A 156 17.88 -3.27 19.68
CA ARG A 156 16.69 -3.56 20.47
C ARG A 156 16.79 -2.86 21.82
N GLU A 157 15.87 -1.95 22.09
CA GLU A 157 15.75 -1.35 23.41
C GLU A 157 15.00 -2.31 24.35
N GLY A 158 15.54 -2.54 25.56
CA GLY A 158 14.91 -3.34 26.61
C GLY A 158 14.99 -4.87 26.47
N GLY A 159 15.80 -5.41 25.56
CA GLY A 159 16.00 -6.86 25.41
C GLY A 159 17.28 -7.39 26.08
N LYS A 160 17.33 -8.71 26.39
CA LYS A 160 18.54 -9.39 26.93
C LYS A 160 19.76 -9.27 25.99
N LEU A 161 19.55 -9.09 24.70
CA LEU A 161 20.60 -8.84 23.70
C LEU A 161 20.36 -7.47 23.06
N PRO A 162 21.41 -6.63 22.94
CA PRO A 162 21.29 -5.27 22.42
C PRO A 162 21.00 -5.22 20.91
N TYR A 163 21.15 -6.32 20.21
CA TYR A 163 20.93 -6.44 18.76
C TYR A 163 20.03 -7.64 18.45
N ALA A 164 19.16 -7.47 17.46
CA ALA A 164 18.36 -8.55 16.91
C ALA A 164 18.51 -8.59 15.39
N LEU A 165 18.59 -9.79 14.82
CA LEU A 165 18.52 -9.99 13.38
C LEU A 165 17.06 -9.83 12.94
N PHE A 166 16.76 -8.74 12.26
CA PHE A 166 15.48 -8.55 11.63
C PHE A 166 15.51 -9.19 10.22
N THR A 167 14.82 -10.32 10.09
CA THR A 167 14.60 -10.93 8.77
C THR A 167 13.43 -10.23 8.10
N ALA A 168 13.73 -9.45 7.08
CA ALA A 168 12.71 -8.75 6.33
C ALA A 168 11.62 -9.70 5.81
N SER A 169 10.38 -9.27 5.93
CA SER A 169 9.22 -10.04 5.46
C SER A 169 9.29 -10.27 3.95
N THR A 170 8.81 -11.42 3.48
CA THR A 170 8.56 -11.64 2.05
C THR A 170 7.51 -10.63 1.60
N ARG A 171 7.71 -10.01 0.45
CA ARG A 171 6.73 -9.11 -0.18
C ARG A 171 6.07 -9.82 -1.35
N LEU A 172 4.86 -9.40 -1.69
CA LEU A 172 4.11 -9.90 -2.83
C LEU A 172 3.36 -8.77 -3.53
N MET A 173 2.97 -9.02 -4.77
CA MET A 173 1.96 -8.31 -5.52
C MET A 173 0.72 -9.18 -5.61
N LEU A 174 -0.45 -8.63 -5.31
CA LEU A 174 -1.75 -9.21 -5.62
C LEU A 174 -2.33 -8.40 -6.76
N ALA A 175 -2.69 -9.06 -7.85
CA ALA A 175 -3.30 -8.42 -9.01
C ALA A 175 -4.67 -9.02 -9.34
N ALA A 176 -5.55 -8.18 -9.85
CA ALA A 176 -6.87 -8.51 -10.38
C ALA A 176 -6.98 -8.04 -11.83
N THR A 177 -7.43 -8.92 -12.72
CA THR A 177 -7.90 -8.52 -14.05
C THR A 177 -9.39 -8.25 -13.95
N LEU A 178 -9.81 -7.00 -14.19
CA LEU A 178 -11.21 -6.60 -14.08
C LEU A 178 -12.03 -7.16 -15.27
N GLY A 179 -13.27 -7.55 -14.99
CA GLY A 179 -14.18 -8.16 -15.97
C GLY A 179 -14.54 -7.22 -17.09
N ASP A 180 -14.76 -5.96 -16.77
CA ASP A 180 -14.99 -4.90 -17.73
C ASP A 180 -13.66 -4.19 -18.03
N GLY A 181 -13.19 -4.31 -19.24
CA GLY A 181 -11.95 -3.65 -19.67
C GLY A 181 -12.16 -2.16 -19.99
N VAL A 182 -11.06 -1.49 -20.28
CA VAL A 182 -11.00 -0.11 -20.77
C VAL A 182 -10.91 -0.15 -22.30
N GLY A 183 -11.84 0.48 -22.99
CA GLY A 183 -11.95 0.28 -24.43
C GLY A 183 -12.18 -1.21 -24.73
N GLN A 184 -11.32 -1.78 -25.57
CA GLN A 184 -11.36 -3.22 -25.93
C GLN A 184 -10.30 -4.07 -25.20
N VAL A 185 -9.57 -3.49 -24.24
CA VAL A 185 -8.47 -4.17 -23.57
C VAL A 185 -8.79 -4.40 -22.08
N PRO A 186 -8.31 -5.50 -21.48
CA PRO A 186 -8.45 -5.73 -20.04
C PRO A 186 -7.78 -4.63 -19.22
N LEU A 187 -8.31 -4.35 -18.03
CA LEU A 187 -7.66 -3.52 -17.03
C LEU A 187 -7.16 -4.40 -15.89
N ASN A 188 -5.86 -4.31 -15.64
CA ASN A 188 -5.20 -5.02 -14.55
C ASN A 188 -4.85 -4.05 -13.44
N VAL A 189 -5.37 -4.29 -12.23
CA VAL A 189 -5.05 -3.50 -11.04
C VAL A 189 -4.27 -4.36 -10.06
N ALA A 190 -3.25 -3.79 -9.40
CA ALA A 190 -2.42 -4.57 -8.49
C ALA A 190 -2.07 -3.81 -7.21
N SER A 191 -2.10 -4.52 -6.07
CA SER A 191 -1.70 -4.04 -4.75
C SER A 191 -0.30 -4.54 -4.40
N VAL A 192 0.57 -3.63 -3.99
CA VAL A 192 1.90 -3.93 -3.46
C VAL A 192 2.11 -3.28 -2.08
N HIS A 193 2.96 -3.91 -1.28
CA HIS A 193 3.62 -3.29 -0.13
C HIS A 193 5.10 -3.64 -0.22
N LEU A 194 5.93 -2.68 -0.57
CA LEU A 194 7.35 -2.89 -0.82
C LEU A 194 8.18 -2.81 0.48
N ALA A 195 9.44 -3.20 0.39
CA ALA A 195 10.35 -3.12 1.53
C ALA A 195 10.71 -1.65 1.85
N THR A 196 11.02 -1.37 3.12
CA THR A 196 11.49 -0.05 3.55
C THR A 196 12.92 0.24 3.11
N HIS A 197 13.73 -0.80 2.83
CA HIS A 197 15.11 -0.62 2.38
C HIS A 197 15.14 -0.22 0.88
N PRO A 198 15.70 0.94 0.50
CA PRO A 198 15.56 1.51 -0.85
C PRO A 198 15.97 0.58 -2.00
N THR A 199 17.13 -0.08 -1.91
CA THR A 199 17.61 -0.98 -2.97
C THR A 199 16.69 -2.20 -3.14
N THR A 200 16.16 -2.73 -2.02
CA THR A 200 15.22 -3.84 -2.06
C THR A 200 13.89 -3.40 -2.65
N ALA A 201 13.36 -2.24 -2.25
CA ALA A 201 12.12 -1.68 -2.76
C ALA A 201 12.19 -1.45 -4.28
N ARG A 202 13.29 -0.85 -4.78
CA ARG A 202 13.54 -0.68 -6.24
C ARG A 202 13.47 -1.99 -7.00
N ARG A 203 14.17 -3.01 -6.52
CA ARG A 203 14.16 -4.34 -7.16
C ARG A 203 12.77 -4.96 -7.14
N GLN A 204 12.05 -4.84 -6.03
CA GLN A 204 10.70 -5.36 -5.89
C GLN A 204 9.72 -4.61 -6.79
N LEU A 205 9.83 -3.28 -6.90
CA LEU A 205 9.02 -2.48 -7.81
C LEU A 205 9.25 -2.89 -9.28
N ALA A 206 10.50 -2.95 -9.71
CA ALA A 206 10.84 -3.35 -11.08
C ALA A 206 10.30 -4.76 -11.40
N HIS A 207 10.40 -5.70 -10.46
CA HIS A 207 9.86 -7.05 -10.62
C HIS A 207 8.33 -7.04 -10.69
N ALA A 208 7.65 -6.32 -9.78
CA ALA A 208 6.19 -6.21 -9.76
C ALA A 208 5.69 -5.60 -11.07
N TRP A 209 6.30 -4.50 -11.50
CA TRP A 209 5.95 -3.83 -12.75
C TRP A 209 6.13 -4.72 -13.97
N TRP A 210 7.29 -5.37 -14.10
CA TRP A 210 7.56 -6.29 -15.21
C TRP A 210 6.53 -7.42 -15.29
N LYS A 211 6.14 -7.99 -14.14
CA LYS A 211 5.12 -9.04 -14.08
C LYS A 211 3.73 -8.53 -14.42
N LEU A 212 3.39 -7.34 -13.97
CA LEU A 212 2.09 -6.73 -14.25
C LEU A 212 1.99 -6.32 -15.72
N ALA A 213 2.96 -5.56 -16.23
CA ALA A 213 3.02 -5.09 -17.62
C ALA A 213 3.17 -6.22 -18.65
N GLY A 214 3.54 -7.42 -18.22
CA GLY A 214 3.53 -8.61 -19.07
C GLY A 214 2.14 -9.25 -19.26
N LEU A 215 1.08 -8.72 -18.62
CA LEU A 215 -0.30 -9.14 -18.85
C LEU A 215 -0.88 -8.37 -20.05
N PRO A 216 -1.87 -8.93 -20.75
CA PRO A 216 -2.58 -8.17 -21.77
C PRO A 216 -3.38 -7.00 -21.19
N GLY A 217 -3.36 -5.84 -21.84
CA GLY A 217 -4.21 -4.71 -21.51
C GLY A 217 -3.52 -3.51 -20.86
N ALA A 218 -4.27 -2.71 -20.14
CA ALA A 218 -3.78 -1.57 -19.36
C ALA A 218 -3.49 -2.01 -17.91
N HIS A 219 -2.56 -1.30 -17.26
CA HIS A 219 -2.07 -1.68 -15.94
C HIS A 219 -2.07 -0.50 -14.97
N ILE A 220 -2.51 -0.77 -13.74
CA ILE A 220 -2.37 0.15 -12.61
C ILE A 220 -1.78 -0.62 -11.43
N LEU A 221 -0.61 -0.20 -10.97
CA LEU A 221 0.05 -0.70 -9.76
C LEU A 221 -0.10 0.34 -8.66
N GLY A 222 -0.68 -0.03 -7.54
CA GLY A 222 -0.82 0.88 -6.40
C GLY A 222 -0.43 0.23 -5.07
N GLY A 223 -0.20 1.07 -4.06
CA GLY A 223 0.11 0.62 -2.72
C GLY A 223 1.22 1.40 -2.03
N ASP A 224 1.60 0.91 -0.86
CA ASP A 224 2.73 1.42 -0.10
C ASP A 224 4.05 1.00 -0.76
N MET A 225 4.67 1.93 -1.45
CA MET A 225 5.94 1.70 -2.16
C MET A 225 7.16 2.00 -1.29
N ASN A 226 6.97 2.60 -0.11
CA ASN A 226 8.05 3.02 0.80
C ASN A 226 9.12 3.90 0.11
N MET A 227 8.73 4.63 -0.92
CA MET A 227 9.57 5.53 -1.73
C MET A 227 8.82 6.82 -2.00
N ASP A 228 9.53 7.93 -2.05
CA ASP A 228 8.99 9.22 -2.47
C ASP A 228 8.92 9.38 -4.00
N ASP A 229 8.27 10.45 -4.46
CA ASP A 229 8.08 10.75 -5.88
C ASP A 229 9.40 10.78 -6.66
N VAL A 230 10.47 11.33 -6.06
CA VAL A 230 11.78 11.47 -6.70
C VAL A 230 12.43 10.09 -6.88
N ALA A 231 12.35 9.23 -5.87
CA ALA A 231 12.88 7.87 -5.96
C ALA A 231 12.13 7.04 -7.00
N LEU A 232 10.81 7.19 -7.11
CA LEU A 232 9.99 6.53 -8.14
C LEU A 232 10.31 7.03 -9.53
N ALA A 233 10.41 8.34 -9.74
CA ALA A 233 10.73 8.93 -11.03
C ALA A 233 12.09 8.43 -11.56
N ARG A 234 13.08 8.24 -10.67
CA ARG A 234 14.41 7.70 -11.03
C ARG A 234 14.38 6.24 -11.48
N ILE A 235 13.38 5.47 -11.10
CA ILE A 235 13.24 4.07 -11.53
C ILE A 235 12.64 4.01 -12.93
N GLY A 236 11.78 4.96 -13.29
CA GLY A 236 11.21 5.11 -14.62
C GLY A 236 10.22 4.01 -15.01
N VAL A 237 9.50 3.41 -14.05
CA VAL A 237 8.47 2.42 -14.31
C VAL A 237 7.09 3.05 -14.17
N GLY A 238 6.33 3.08 -15.27
CA GLY A 238 4.99 3.65 -15.29
C GLY A 238 4.94 5.16 -15.04
N ARG A 239 3.79 5.76 -15.32
CA ARG A 239 3.46 7.16 -15.01
C ARG A 239 2.78 7.23 -13.67
N GLN A 240 3.20 8.14 -12.79
CA GLN A 240 2.57 8.36 -11.50
C GLN A 240 1.19 9.03 -11.68
N LEU A 241 0.20 8.57 -10.88
CA LEU A 241 -1.15 9.11 -10.84
C LEU A 241 -1.42 9.73 -9.47
N GLY A 242 -2.22 10.81 -9.48
CA GLY A 242 -2.62 11.52 -8.27
C GLY A 242 -1.47 12.23 -7.56
N GLN A 243 -1.80 12.82 -6.43
CA GLN A 243 -0.88 13.60 -5.60
C GLN A 243 -1.32 13.59 -4.13
N GLY A 244 -0.52 14.19 -3.26
CA GLY A 244 -0.82 14.32 -1.84
C GLY A 244 0.06 13.45 -0.95
N VAL A 245 0.37 13.97 0.23
CA VAL A 245 1.15 13.27 1.25
C VAL A 245 0.30 12.22 1.96
N THR A 246 0.89 11.09 2.31
CA THR A 246 0.15 9.95 2.88
C THR A 246 0.65 9.52 4.25
N PHE A 247 1.86 9.91 4.65
CA PHE A 247 2.50 9.43 5.87
C PHE A 247 3.27 10.53 6.62
N PRO A 248 3.31 10.52 7.97
CA PRO A 248 2.41 9.76 8.85
C PRO A 248 1.02 10.42 8.94
N SER A 249 -0.05 9.64 9.21
CA SER A 249 -1.44 10.14 9.22
C SER A 249 -1.72 11.22 10.28
N ALA A 250 -0.92 11.27 11.36
CA ALA A 250 -1.04 12.28 12.41
C ALA A 250 -0.52 13.66 11.97
N ALA A 251 0.56 13.69 11.16
CA ALA A 251 1.17 14.92 10.62
C ALA A 251 1.77 14.62 9.23
N PRO A 252 0.95 14.57 8.18
CA PRO A 252 1.37 14.10 6.87
C PRO A 252 2.47 14.99 6.27
N SER A 253 3.59 14.40 5.90
CA SER A 253 4.77 15.11 5.37
C SER A 253 5.47 14.37 4.23
N ARG A 254 5.14 13.09 4.00
CA ARG A 254 5.74 12.23 2.97
C ARG A 254 4.65 11.58 2.14
N ARG A 255 4.91 11.45 0.85
CA ARG A 255 4.13 10.60 -0.04
C ARG A 255 4.90 9.31 -0.26
N ILE A 256 4.36 8.18 0.20
CA ILE A 256 4.96 6.85 0.06
C ILE A 256 3.97 5.81 -0.47
N ASP A 257 2.69 6.19 -0.54
CA ASP A 257 1.63 5.42 -1.18
C ASP A 257 1.33 6.04 -2.55
N HIS A 258 1.39 5.25 -3.60
CA HIS A 258 1.37 5.72 -4.99
C HIS A 258 0.52 4.84 -5.89
N PHE A 259 0.14 5.41 -7.03
CA PHE A 259 -0.36 4.68 -8.19
C PHE A 259 0.55 4.94 -9.39
N LEU A 260 0.83 3.87 -10.16
CA LEU A 260 1.60 3.89 -11.40
C LEU A 260 0.77 3.25 -12.51
N THR A 261 0.82 3.81 -13.73
CA THR A 261 0.14 3.26 -14.91
C THR A 261 1.00 3.33 -16.15
N ASP A 262 0.74 2.45 -17.11
CA ASP A 262 1.25 2.52 -18.49
C ASP A 262 0.24 3.09 -19.48
N ALA A 263 -1.00 3.34 -19.04
CA ALA A 263 -1.98 4.02 -19.88
C ALA A 263 -1.47 5.42 -20.27
N LEU A 264 -1.59 5.75 -21.56
CA LEU A 264 -1.16 7.03 -22.09
C LEU A 264 -2.00 8.18 -21.48
N PRO A 265 -1.43 9.40 -21.32
CA PRO A 265 -2.25 10.56 -21.02
C PRO A 265 -3.21 10.81 -22.21
N SER A 266 -4.45 11.25 -21.94
CA SER A 266 -5.38 11.64 -22.99
C SER A 266 -4.76 12.73 -23.86
N LEU A 267 -4.88 12.62 -25.18
CA LEU A 267 -4.33 13.61 -26.13
C LEU A 267 -4.97 14.99 -25.95
N ASP A 268 -6.18 15.06 -25.41
CA ASP A 268 -6.89 16.33 -25.14
C ASP A 268 -6.25 17.15 -24.01
N ALA A 269 -5.42 16.51 -23.16
CA ALA A 269 -4.72 17.15 -22.05
C ALA A 269 -3.38 17.82 -22.45
N VAL A 270 -2.87 17.60 -23.66
CA VAL A 270 -1.56 18.13 -24.10
C VAL A 270 -1.60 19.64 -24.39
N GLY A 271 -2.79 20.25 -24.44
CA GLY A 271 -2.99 21.67 -24.77
C GLY A 271 -3.03 22.64 -23.57
N GLN A 272 -3.03 22.18 -22.33
CA GLN A 272 -3.02 23.07 -21.16
C GLN A 272 -1.81 22.77 -20.27
N PRO A 273 -0.90 23.75 -20.04
CA PRO A 273 0.05 23.61 -18.95
C PRO A 273 -0.75 23.45 -17.66
N ALA A 274 -0.42 22.42 -16.87
CA ALA A 274 -1.04 22.18 -15.58
C ALA A 274 -0.99 23.48 -14.75
N SER A 275 -2.12 24.19 -14.73
CA SER A 275 -2.29 25.32 -13.83
C SER A 275 -2.18 24.76 -12.43
N ALA A 276 -1.17 25.20 -11.71
CA ALA A 276 -1.02 24.94 -10.29
C ALA A 276 -2.32 25.40 -9.62
N VAL A 277 -3.18 24.45 -9.29
CA VAL A 277 -4.33 24.71 -8.43
C VAL A 277 -3.74 25.00 -7.06
N GLN A 278 -3.61 26.28 -6.76
CA GLN A 278 -3.32 26.78 -5.42
C GLN A 278 -4.47 26.30 -4.54
N GLY A 279 -4.18 25.31 -3.68
CA GLY A 279 -5.10 24.88 -2.65
C GLY A 279 -5.49 26.07 -1.79
N GLN A 280 -6.77 26.42 -1.80
CA GLN A 280 -7.31 27.40 -0.86
C GLN A 280 -7.11 26.86 0.56
N PRO A 281 -6.59 27.68 1.49
CA PRO A 281 -6.50 27.27 2.88
C PRO A 281 -7.91 27.11 3.45
N VAL A 282 -8.19 25.93 3.99
CA VAL A 282 -9.40 25.69 4.78
C VAL A 282 -9.40 26.66 5.94
N ALA A 283 -10.39 27.55 5.99
CA ALA A 283 -10.56 28.50 7.07
C ALA A 283 -10.80 27.77 8.39
N VAL A 284 -9.83 27.84 9.28
CA VAL A 284 -9.98 27.42 10.67
C VAL A 284 -10.73 28.55 11.39
N ALA A 285 -11.93 28.24 11.88
CA ALA A 285 -12.69 29.14 12.74
C ALA A 285 -11.89 29.46 14.04
N PRO A 286 -11.85 30.71 14.52
CA PRO A 286 -11.17 31.02 15.76
C PRO A 286 -12.06 30.64 16.96
N GLY A 287 -11.58 29.77 17.81
CA GLY A 287 -12.21 29.37 19.07
C GLY A 287 -11.23 29.39 20.23
N ALA A 288 -11.37 30.42 21.07
CA ALA A 288 -11.06 30.54 22.50
C ALA A 288 -9.59 30.36 22.98
N SER A 289 -9.12 31.46 23.47
CA SER A 289 -7.98 31.74 24.36
C SER A 289 -7.89 30.82 25.60
N GLY A 290 -6.70 30.25 25.82
CA GLY A 290 -6.31 29.59 27.08
C GLY A 290 -4.80 29.76 27.28
N GLN A 291 -4.43 30.31 28.41
CA GLN A 291 -3.18 30.94 28.81
C GLN A 291 -1.93 30.02 28.80
N ALA A 292 -0.82 30.71 28.63
CA ALA A 292 0.55 30.23 28.65
C ALA A 292 0.99 29.65 29.99
N ALA A 293 1.87 28.63 29.92
CA ALA A 293 2.86 28.35 30.95
C ALA A 293 4.22 28.10 30.27
N LEU A 294 5.16 28.95 30.65
CA LEU A 294 6.58 28.91 30.33
C LEU A 294 7.25 27.73 31.05
N ALA A 295 8.05 26.96 30.37
CA ALA A 295 9.14 26.22 30.97
C ALA A 295 10.36 26.20 30.05
N GLN A 296 11.46 26.59 30.65
CA GLN A 296 12.76 26.91 30.11
C GLN A 296 13.52 25.65 29.62
N GLY A 297 14.25 25.80 28.61
CA GLY A 297 15.49 25.50 28.07
C GLY A 297 16.44 24.48 28.75
N VAL A 298 17.01 23.58 27.95
CA VAL A 298 18.41 23.16 28.10
C VAL A 298 18.99 22.92 26.70
N SER A 299 20.04 23.64 26.43
CA SER A 299 20.96 23.58 25.31
C SER A 299 21.92 22.40 25.46
N ALA A 300 22.24 21.69 24.41
CA ALA A 300 23.52 20.98 24.26
C ALA A 300 23.96 20.97 22.80
N ALA A 301 25.13 21.50 22.59
CA ALA A 301 25.84 21.63 21.32
C ALA A 301 26.70 20.39 20.99
N PRO A 302 27.41 20.37 19.83
CA PRO A 302 27.74 19.17 19.08
C PRO A 302 29.14 18.60 19.39
N SER A 303 29.36 17.34 19.10
CA SER A 303 30.71 16.77 19.01
C SER A 303 31.01 16.18 17.64
N GLN A 304 32.10 16.67 17.08
CA GLN A 304 32.81 16.26 15.85
C GLN A 304 33.47 14.88 16.04
N GLY A 305 33.76 14.22 14.92
CA GLY A 305 34.76 13.15 14.91
C GLY A 305 34.61 12.15 13.76
N THR A 306 35.19 12.46 12.60
CA THR A 306 35.62 11.48 11.61
C THR A 306 36.92 10.81 12.06
N PRO A 307 37.25 9.56 11.63
CA PRO A 307 38.18 9.46 10.51
C PRO A 307 37.86 8.41 9.43
N ALA A 308 38.40 8.69 8.27
CA ALA A 308 38.40 7.90 7.07
C ALA A 308 39.27 6.62 7.21
N VAL A 309 38.80 5.51 6.61
CA VAL A 309 39.64 4.37 6.31
C VAL A 309 39.56 4.09 4.81
N VAL A 310 40.75 4.06 4.21
CA VAL A 310 41.07 3.82 2.81
C VAL A 310 40.85 2.34 2.48
N ALA A 311 40.19 2.05 1.36
CA ALA A 311 40.11 0.72 0.77
C ALA A 311 41.13 0.56 -0.36
N PRO A 312 41.72 -0.63 -0.57
CA PRO A 312 42.46 -0.92 -1.79
C PRO A 312 41.56 -1.48 -2.90
N GLY A 313 41.86 -1.08 -4.13
CA GLY A 313 41.08 -1.34 -5.31
C GLY A 313 41.06 -2.79 -5.80
N ALA A 314 39.97 -3.12 -6.47
CA ALA A 314 39.93 -4.22 -7.44
C ALA A 314 39.24 -3.71 -8.68
N SER A 315 40.02 -3.67 -9.74
CA SER A 315 39.62 -3.38 -11.13
C SER A 315 38.81 -4.56 -11.68
N GLY A 316 37.50 -4.38 -11.86
CA GLY A 316 36.63 -5.29 -12.59
C GLY A 316 35.94 -4.52 -13.69
N GLN A 317 36.30 -4.83 -14.97
CA GLN A 317 35.68 -4.26 -16.16
C GLN A 317 34.17 -4.58 -16.16
N ALA A 318 33.35 -3.54 -16.10
CA ALA A 318 31.91 -3.63 -16.33
C ALA A 318 31.68 -3.66 -17.85
N ALA A 319 31.22 -4.80 -18.35
CA ALA A 319 30.67 -4.92 -19.69
C ALA A 319 29.39 -4.08 -19.77
N SER A 320 29.40 -3.03 -20.55
CA SER A 320 28.23 -2.23 -20.89
C SER A 320 27.34 -3.03 -21.85
N VAL A 321 26.29 -3.61 -21.33
CA VAL A 321 25.16 -4.07 -22.14
C VAL A 321 24.31 -2.84 -22.47
N GLN A 322 24.55 -2.27 -23.64
CA GLN A 322 23.63 -1.31 -24.27
C GLN A 322 22.38 -2.08 -24.71
N GLY A 323 21.39 -2.18 -23.83
CA GLY A 323 20.03 -2.54 -24.18
C GLY A 323 19.35 -1.30 -24.77
N THR A 324 19.20 -1.26 -26.09
CA THR A 324 18.30 -0.35 -26.78
C THR A 324 16.91 -0.48 -26.18
N PRO A 325 16.23 0.62 -25.76
CA PRO A 325 14.83 0.55 -25.37
C PRO A 325 14.04 0.13 -26.62
N ALA A 326 13.28 -0.95 -26.50
CA ALA A 326 12.32 -1.36 -27.52
C ALA A 326 11.29 -0.23 -27.68
N SER A 327 11.50 0.62 -28.68
CA SER A 327 10.54 1.59 -29.16
C SER A 327 9.48 0.83 -29.96
N GLY A 328 8.37 0.53 -29.30
CA GLY A 328 7.26 -0.18 -29.92
C GLY A 328 6.07 -0.20 -28.95
N ALA A 329 5.64 0.98 -28.47
CA ALA A 329 4.30 1.09 -27.94
C ALA A 329 3.32 0.91 -29.10
N PRO A 330 2.37 -0.05 -29.04
CA PRO A 330 1.35 -0.15 -30.07
C PRO A 330 0.60 1.18 -30.12
N ALA A 331 0.54 1.78 -31.31
CA ALA A 331 -0.28 2.95 -31.59
C ALA A 331 -1.75 2.59 -31.25
N GLY A 332 -2.33 3.22 -30.22
CA GLY A 332 -3.73 3.02 -29.83
C GLY A 332 -3.96 2.31 -28.50
N GLY A 333 -3.04 2.35 -27.56
CA GLY A 333 -3.31 1.91 -26.17
C GLY A 333 -4.34 2.81 -25.47
N PRO A 334 -5.05 2.29 -24.45
CA PRO A 334 -6.04 3.08 -23.72
C PRO A 334 -5.37 4.31 -23.09
N SER A 335 -6.04 5.45 -23.22
CA SER A 335 -5.63 6.67 -22.51
C SER A 335 -6.28 6.71 -21.14
N ALA A 336 -5.61 7.32 -20.16
CA ALA A 336 -6.15 7.56 -18.84
C ALA A 336 -5.81 8.97 -18.39
N GLN A 337 -6.84 9.73 -17.98
CA GLN A 337 -6.71 11.05 -17.40
C GLN A 337 -7.08 11.00 -15.92
N VAL A 338 -6.28 11.65 -15.08
CA VAL A 338 -6.65 11.91 -13.68
C VAL A 338 -7.57 13.12 -13.67
N VAL A 339 -8.82 12.92 -13.24
CA VAL A 339 -9.83 13.98 -13.13
C VAL A 339 -9.78 14.61 -11.74
N ASP A 340 -9.59 13.77 -10.73
CA ASP A 340 -9.49 14.18 -9.33
C ASP A 340 -8.62 13.21 -8.55
N SER A 341 -8.07 13.66 -7.43
CA SER A 341 -7.28 12.83 -6.52
C SER A 341 -7.20 13.45 -5.14
N GLY A 342 -7.00 12.63 -4.13
CA GLY A 342 -6.85 13.14 -2.77
C GLY A 342 -6.39 12.11 -1.77
N THR A 343 -6.37 12.55 -0.52
CA THR A 343 -6.08 11.69 0.62
C THR A 343 -7.10 11.94 1.73
N PHE A 344 -7.36 10.92 2.55
CA PHE A 344 -8.17 11.08 3.74
C PHE A 344 -7.76 10.10 4.84
N LYS A 345 -8.19 10.37 6.09
CA LYS A 345 -7.78 9.63 7.28
C LYS A 345 -8.86 8.62 7.68
N LEU A 346 -8.50 7.32 7.77
CA LEU A 346 -9.32 6.29 8.38
C LEU A 346 -9.27 6.36 9.92
N ALA A 347 -10.16 5.64 10.58
CA ALA A 347 -10.11 5.42 12.03
C ALA A 347 -8.96 4.51 12.49
N ILE A 348 -8.28 3.90 11.54
CA ILE A 348 -7.09 3.04 11.75
C ILE A 348 -5.91 3.56 10.93
N SER A 349 -4.73 3.01 11.22
CA SER A 349 -3.49 3.24 10.46
C SER A 349 -2.75 4.54 10.77
N ASP A 350 -1.45 4.48 10.57
CA ASP A 350 -0.52 5.61 10.54
C ASP A 350 -0.31 6.14 9.10
N HIS A 351 -1.05 5.61 8.10
CA HIS A 351 -1.12 6.14 6.75
C HIS A 351 -2.47 6.81 6.49
N LEU A 352 -2.49 7.76 5.56
CA LEU A 352 -3.72 8.23 4.91
C LEU A 352 -4.04 7.31 3.73
N VAL A 353 -5.33 7.14 3.44
CA VAL A 353 -5.78 6.59 2.16
C VAL A 353 -5.41 7.58 1.06
N THR A 354 -4.89 7.11 -0.06
CA THR A 354 -4.78 7.87 -1.30
C THR A 354 -5.77 7.34 -2.32
N TRP A 355 -6.36 8.22 -3.11
CA TRP A 355 -7.31 7.85 -4.16
C TRP A 355 -7.16 8.71 -5.41
N VAL A 356 -7.58 8.16 -6.54
CA VAL A 356 -7.60 8.84 -7.84
C VAL A 356 -8.89 8.52 -8.59
N ASP A 357 -9.45 9.52 -9.27
CA ASP A 357 -10.50 9.37 -10.25
C ASP A 357 -9.88 9.40 -11.64
N LEU A 358 -10.14 8.37 -12.42
CA LEU A 358 -9.64 8.19 -13.77
C LEU A 358 -10.79 8.22 -14.76
N GLU A 359 -10.60 8.91 -15.87
CA GLU A 359 -11.38 8.78 -17.11
C GLU A 359 -10.52 8.15 -18.20
N PHE A 360 -11.14 7.23 -18.96
CA PHE A 360 -10.47 6.45 -20.00
C PHE A 360 -11.05 6.77 -21.39
#